data_3df679ca5b3574233e1de7ec83dfad5d
#
_entry.id   3df679ca5b3574233e1de7ec83dfad5d
#
_cell.length_a   1.000
_cell.length_b   1.000
_cell.length_c   1.000
_cell.angle_alpha   90.00
_cell.angle_beta   90.00
_cell.angle_gamma   90.00
#
_symmetry.space_group_name_H-M   'P 1'
#
loop_
_entity.id
_entity.type
_entity.pdbx_description
1 polymer ?
#
loop_
_entity_poly.entity_id
_entity_poly.type
_entity_poly.pdbx_seq_one_letter_code
_entity_poly.pdbx_strand_id
1 'polypeptide(L)'
;MLAEPRTLSGDSPAQEAGELLSRPEVRAVFVCEDEQLVGVVTRGTLVRDVVAAGRDPAKTPVREIAEQPRHTLDPELPLDEAFRFLEDEDLERVPVSENGRLVGVLSRSALQRRLAEDEPPPIDEDPGTVY
;
A
#
# COMPACT_ATOMS: atom_id res chain seq x y z
N MET A 1 -5.12 10.73 -7.11
CA MET A 1 -5.78 9.55 -6.52
C MET A 1 -4.78 8.55 -5.95
N LEU A 2 -3.79 8.16 -6.74
CA LEU A 2 -2.77 7.23 -6.24
C LEU A 2 -1.77 7.95 -5.35
N ALA A 3 -1.47 7.36 -4.19
CA ALA A 3 -0.42 7.87 -3.33
C ALA A 3 0.93 7.39 -3.84
N GLU A 4 1.96 8.20 -3.59
CA GLU A 4 3.31 7.84 -4.00
C GLU A 4 3.85 6.79 -3.02
N PRO A 5 4.28 5.63 -3.51
CA PRO A 5 4.75 4.57 -2.61
C PRO A 5 6.16 4.86 -2.10
N ARG A 6 6.46 4.31 -0.92
CA ARG A 6 7.83 4.28 -0.42
C ARG A 6 8.49 3.06 -1.00
N THR A 7 9.58 3.25 -1.72
CA THR A 7 10.25 2.15 -2.40
C THR A 7 11.72 2.07 -2.02
N LEU A 8 12.24 0.87 -2.07
CA LEU A 8 13.66 0.61 -1.88
C LEU A 8 14.13 -0.38 -2.94
N SER A 9 15.40 -0.28 -3.31
CA SER A 9 16.06 -1.30 -4.12
C SER A 9 16.22 -2.57 -3.28
N GLY A 10 16.23 -3.73 -3.94
CA GLY A 10 16.42 -5.00 -3.24
C GLY A 10 17.75 -5.09 -2.50
N ASP A 11 18.76 -4.31 -2.90
CA ASP A 11 20.04 -4.29 -2.22
C ASP A 11 20.07 -3.46 -0.96
N SER A 12 19.05 -2.63 -0.73
CA SER A 12 19.00 -1.77 0.45
C SER A 12 18.94 -2.62 1.72
N PRO A 13 19.61 -2.19 2.80
CA PRO A 13 19.55 -2.96 4.03
C PRO A 13 18.19 -2.84 4.72
N ALA A 14 17.82 -3.88 5.44
CA ALA A 14 16.57 -3.90 6.19
C ALA A 14 16.46 -2.71 7.15
N GLN A 15 17.59 -2.21 7.61
CA GLN A 15 17.63 -1.04 8.48
C GLN A 15 16.96 0.17 7.83
N GLU A 16 17.17 0.37 6.53
CA GLU A 16 16.53 1.47 5.81
C GLU A 16 15.01 1.31 5.80
N ALA A 17 14.54 0.09 5.59
CA ALA A 17 13.10 -0.17 5.66
C ALA A 17 12.57 0.15 7.06
N GLY A 18 13.35 -0.20 8.08
CA GLY A 18 12.98 0.10 9.46
C GLY A 18 12.88 1.60 9.72
N GLU A 19 13.81 2.36 9.15
CA GLU A 19 13.78 3.81 9.31
C GLU A 19 12.53 4.42 8.68
N LEU A 20 12.15 3.93 7.49
CA LEU A 20 10.92 4.39 6.86
C LEU A 20 9.69 3.97 7.64
N LEU A 21 9.66 2.73 8.10
CA LEU A 21 8.52 2.18 8.82
C LEU A 21 8.40 2.67 10.24
N SER A 22 9.43 3.39 10.74
CA SER A 22 9.34 4.01 12.06
C SER A 22 8.36 5.19 12.06
N ARG A 23 8.00 5.68 10.88
CA ARG A 23 6.98 6.72 10.76
C ARG A 23 5.60 6.07 10.76
N PRO A 24 4.70 6.53 11.65
CA PRO A 24 3.39 5.84 11.77
C PRO A 24 2.58 5.81 10.49
N GLU A 25 2.73 6.82 9.64
CA GLU A 25 1.95 6.89 8.39
C GLU A 25 2.47 5.94 7.32
N VAL A 26 3.70 5.44 7.46
CA VAL A 26 4.27 4.50 6.48
C VAL A 26 3.87 3.09 6.91
N ARG A 27 3.02 2.46 6.12
CA ARG A 27 2.50 1.12 6.44
C ARG A 27 3.25 0.01 5.77
N ALA A 28 3.87 0.31 4.63
CA ALA A 28 4.58 -0.69 3.85
C ALA A 28 5.67 0.00 3.05
N VAL A 29 6.74 -0.74 2.80
CA VAL A 29 7.82 -0.31 1.92
C VAL A 29 7.87 -1.33 0.80
N PHE A 30 7.84 -0.84 -0.43
CA PHE A 30 7.82 -1.73 -1.59
C PHE A 30 9.23 -1.89 -2.12
N VAL A 31 9.58 -3.11 -2.47
CA VAL A 31 10.90 -3.43 -3.00
C VAL A 31 10.78 -3.60 -4.50
N CYS A 32 11.56 -2.79 -5.23
CA CYS A 32 11.53 -2.81 -6.69
C CYS A 32 12.92 -3.07 -7.22
N GLU A 33 13.02 -3.88 -8.27
CA GLU A 33 14.26 -4.14 -8.97
C GLU A 33 14.00 -3.96 -10.46
N ASP A 34 14.81 -3.12 -11.11
CA ASP A 34 14.61 -2.79 -12.53
C ASP A 34 13.19 -2.30 -12.79
N GLU A 35 12.67 -1.46 -11.89
CA GLU A 35 11.33 -0.89 -11.93
C GLU A 35 10.20 -1.91 -11.72
N GLN A 36 10.55 -3.17 -11.47
CA GLN A 36 9.55 -4.22 -11.23
C GLN A 36 9.32 -4.38 -9.73
N LEU A 37 8.06 -4.47 -9.35
CA LEU A 37 7.70 -4.73 -7.96
C LEU A 37 8.01 -6.19 -7.65
N VAL A 38 8.95 -6.41 -6.72
CA VAL A 38 9.37 -7.76 -6.38
C VAL A 38 8.98 -8.15 -4.96
N GLY A 39 8.55 -7.21 -4.13
CA GLY A 39 8.13 -7.60 -2.79
C GLY A 39 7.70 -6.42 -1.95
N VAL A 40 7.28 -6.73 -0.74
CA VAL A 40 6.82 -5.73 0.22
C VAL A 40 7.39 -6.06 1.59
N VAL A 41 7.75 -5.03 2.35
CA VAL A 41 8.26 -5.16 3.71
C VAL A 41 7.36 -4.32 4.61
N THR A 42 6.89 -4.94 5.68
CA THR A 42 6.07 -4.28 6.69
C THR A 42 6.76 -4.38 8.04
N ARG A 43 6.16 -3.75 9.07
CA ARG A 43 6.70 -3.88 10.42
C ARG A 43 6.71 -5.34 10.86
N GLY A 44 5.65 -6.09 10.52
CA GLY A 44 5.61 -7.51 10.83
C GLY A 44 6.71 -8.30 10.16
N THR A 45 7.04 -7.96 8.91
CA THR A 45 8.15 -8.58 8.22
C THR A 45 9.46 -8.40 8.98
N LEU A 46 9.72 -7.16 9.43
CA LEU A 46 10.95 -6.86 10.14
C LEU A 46 11.02 -7.57 11.48
N VAL A 47 9.90 -7.60 12.20
CA VAL A 47 9.86 -8.27 13.49
C VAL A 47 10.12 -9.77 13.34
N ARG A 48 9.45 -10.40 12.39
CA ARG A 48 9.54 -11.85 12.20
C ARG A 48 10.86 -12.29 11.58
N ASP A 49 11.26 -11.61 10.51
CA ASP A 49 12.34 -12.10 9.66
C ASP A 49 13.70 -11.45 9.93
N VAL A 50 13.74 -10.40 10.73
CA VAL A 50 14.98 -9.76 11.12
C VAL A 50 15.17 -9.88 12.64
N VAL A 51 14.24 -9.33 13.43
CA VAL A 51 14.42 -9.30 14.89
C VAL A 51 14.34 -10.70 15.47
N ALA A 52 13.23 -11.40 15.22
CA ALA A 52 13.04 -12.75 15.77
C ALA A 52 14.02 -13.75 15.18
N ALA A 53 14.44 -13.52 13.95
CA ALA A 53 15.38 -14.40 13.25
C ALA A 53 16.84 -14.14 13.68
N GLY A 54 17.09 -13.09 14.45
CA GLY A 54 18.45 -12.76 14.91
C GLY A 54 19.36 -12.25 13.82
N ARG A 55 18.80 -11.64 12.78
CA ARG A 55 19.59 -11.12 11.67
C ARG A 55 20.02 -9.68 11.94
N ASP A 56 21.12 -9.30 11.35
CA ASP A 56 21.64 -7.93 11.46
C ASP A 56 20.94 -7.07 10.42
N PRO A 57 20.13 -6.08 10.84
CA PRO A 57 19.41 -5.26 9.87
C PRO A 57 20.33 -4.45 8.96
N ALA A 58 21.54 -4.12 9.40
CA ALA A 58 22.48 -3.38 8.56
C ALA A 58 23.07 -4.24 7.48
N LYS A 59 23.00 -5.56 7.60
CA LYS A 59 23.65 -6.51 6.68
C LYS A 59 22.64 -7.39 5.95
N THR A 60 21.36 -7.16 6.12
CA THR A 60 20.32 -7.97 5.50
C THR A 60 19.68 -7.18 4.36
N PRO A 61 19.92 -7.57 3.10
CA PRO A 61 19.23 -6.88 1.99
C PRO A 61 17.73 -7.11 2.05
N VAL A 62 16.95 -6.09 1.72
CA VAL A 62 15.50 -6.23 1.82
C VAL A 62 14.94 -7.29 0.88
N ARG A 63 15.64 -7.59 -0.24
CA ARG A 63 15.15 -8.64 -1.14
C ARG A 63 15.06 -10.00 -0.45
N GLU A 64 15.88 -10.23 0.58
CA GLU A 64 15.88 -11.52 1.27
C GLU A 64 14.71 -11.70 2.21
N ILE A 65 14.07 -10.61 2.62
CA ILE A 65 12.97 -10.69 3.57
C ILE A 65 11.64 -10.22 2.97
N ALA A 66 11.67 -9.57 1.81
CA ALA A 66 10.47 -9.04 1.19
C ALA A 66 9.49 -10.16 0.88
N GLU A 67 8.22 -9.92 1.18
CA GLU A 67 7.16 -10.89 0.90
C GLU A 67 6.48 -10.56 -0.42
N GLN A 68 5.99 -11.58 -1.09
CA GLN A 68 5.21 -11.34 -2.30
C GLN A 68 3.97 -10.54 -1.96
N PRO A 69 3.66 -9.50 -2.73
CA PRO A 69 2.39 -8.80 -2.53
C PRO A 69 1.25 -9.78 -2.76
N ARG A 70 0.31 -9.82 -1.83
CA ARG A 70 -0.83 -10.71 -1.97
C ARG A 70 -1.77 -10.28 -3.08
N HIS A 71 -1.87 -8.97 -3.27
CA HIS A 71 -2.78 -8.39 -4.24
C HIS A 71 -2.12 -7.23 -4.91
N THR A 72 -2.37 -7.09 -6.21
CA THR A 72 -2.06 -5.87 -6.95
C THR A 72 -3.26 -5.60 -7.84
N LEU A 73 -3.51 -4.32 -8.09
CA LEU A 73 -4.60 -3.93 -8.98
C LEU A 73 -4.04 -3.31 -10.24
N ASP A 74 -4.78 -3.46 -11.32
CA ASP A 74 -4.45 -2.86 -12.60
C ASP A 74 -4.94 -1.42 -12.59
N PRO A 75 -4.16 -0.45 -13.11
CA PRO A 75 -4.60 0.95 -13.13
C PRO A 75 -5.85 1.19 -13.97
N GLU A 76 -6.20 0.26 -14.86
CA GLU A 76 -7.40 0.39 -15.69
C GLU A 76 -8.66 -0.07 -14.98
N LEU A 77 -8.55 -0.68 -13.81
CA LEU A 77 -9.71 -1.16 -13.09
C LEU A 77 -10.60 0.01 -12.66
N PRO A 78 -11.91 -0.05 -12.93
CA PRO A 78 -12.81 1.03 -12.51
C PRO A 78 -12.76 1.24 -11.00
N LEU A 79 -12.90 2.48 -10.57
CA LEU A 79 -12.73 2.83 -9.15
C LEU A 79 -13.75 2.17 -8.24
N ASP A 80 -14.98 2.00 -8.72
CA ASP A 80 -16.01 1.34 -7.90
C ASP A 80 -15.68 -0.13 -7.70
N GLU A 81 -15.09 -0.78 -8.70
CA GLU A 81 -14.67 -2.17 -8.57
C GLU A 81 -13.46 -2.28 -7.65
N ALA A 82 -12.55 -1.32 -7.73
CA ALA A 82 -11.40 -1.30 -6.83
C ALA A 82 -11.85 -1.14 -5.38
N PHE A 83 -12.82 -0.25 -5.14
CA PHE A 83 -13.34 -0.04 -3.79
C PHE A 83 -13.99 -1.31 -3.26
N ARG A 84 -14.80 -1.97 -4.09
CA ARG A 84 -15.46 -3.21 -3.70
C ARG A 84 -14.44 -4.29 -3.37
N PHE A 85 -13.36 -4.36 -4.15
CA PHE A 85 -12.29 -5.32 -3.90
C PHE A 85 -11.66 -5.07 -2.53
N LEU A 86 -11.34 -3.81 -2.23
CA LEU A 86 -10.74 -3.49 -0.94
C LEU A 86 -11.68 -3.81 0.22
N GLU A 87 -12.97 -3.58 0.05
CA GLU A 87 -13.94 -3.93 1.07
C GLU A 87 -14.06 -5.45 1.26
N ASP A 88 -14.16 -6.17 0.15
CA ASP A 88 -14.32 -7.62 0.21
C ASP A 88 -13.11 -8.31 0.84
N GLU A 89 -11.92 -7.79 0.57
CA GLU A 89 -10.69 -8.37 1.11
C GLU A 89 -10.26 -7.74 2.43
N ASP A 90 -11.05 -6.77 2.92
CA ASP A 90 -10.77 -6.06 4.17
C ASP A 90 -9.39 -5.42 4.16
N LEU A 91 -9.08 -4.75 3.06
CA LEU A 91 -7.79 -4.07 2.88
C LEU A 91 -7.97 -2.57 2.92
N GLU A 92 -7.05 -1.89 3.58
CA GLU A 92 -7.05 -0.44 3.57
C GLU A 92 -6.26 0.11 2.39
N ARG A 93 -5.24 -0.61 1.94
CA ARG A 93 -4.36 -0.17 0.86
C ARG A 93 -3.98 -1.35 -0.02
N VAL A 94 -3.72 -1.03 -1.30
CA VAL A 94 -3.28 -2.05 -2.25
C VAL A 94 -2.34 -1.39 -3.26
N PRO A 95 -1.23 -2.04 -3.63
CA PRO A 95 -0.39 -1.51 -4.69
C PRO A 95 -1.06 -1.65 -6.05
N VAL A 96 -0.84 -0.66 -6.89
CA VAL A 96 -1.33 -0.65 -8.26
C VAL A 96 -0.11 -0.83 -9.17
N SER A 97 -0.16 -1.82 -10.03
CA SER A 97 0.96 -2.11 -10.91
C SER A 97 0.48 -2.27 -12.35
N GLU A 98 1.35 -1.89 -13.26
CA GLU A 98 1.11 -2.03 -14.69
C GLU A 98 2.28 -2.79 -15.28
N ASN A 99 1.99 -3.97 -15.83
CA ASN A 99 3.04 -4.84 -16.38
C ASN A 99 4.14 -5.13 -15.36
N GLY A 100 3.74 -5.32 -14.11
CA GLY A 100 4.67 -5.60 -13.03
C GLY A 100 5.35 -4.39 -12.41
N ARG A 101 5.18 -3.21 -13.00
CA ARG A 101 5.80 -1.98 -12.50
C ARG A 101 4.85 -1.29 -11.53
N LEU A 102 5.40 -0.93 -10.37
CA LEU A 102 4.61 -0.24 -9.36
C LEU A 102 4.33 1.20 -9.81
N VAL A 103 3.06 1.57 -9.92
CA VAL A 103 2.69 2.92 -10.33
C VAL A 103 2.09 3.73 -9.20
N GLY A 104 1.68 3.09 -8.10
CA GLY A 104 1.16 3.83 -6.97
C GLY A 104 0.51 2.92 -5.96
N VAL A 105 -0.06 3.52 -4.92
CA VAL A 105 -0.80 2.82 -3.88
C VAL A 105 -2.18 3.44 -3.79
N LEU A 106 -3.19 2.59 -3.77
CA LEU A 106 -4.57 3.01 -3.69
C LEU A 106 -5.08 2.71 -2.29
N SER A 107 -5.75 3.70 -1.66
CA SER A 107 -6.31 3.49 -0.34
C SER A 107 -7.82 3.50 -0.39
N ARG A 108 -8.44 2.70 0.50
CA ARG A 108 -9.88 2.60 0.57
C ARG A 108 -10.52 3.94 0.93
N SER A 109 -9.91 4.68 1.87
CA SER A 109 -10.45 5.97 2.27
C SER A 109 -10.38 7.00 1.15
N ALA A 110 -9.29 6.99 0.37
CA ALA A 110 -9.18 7.90 -0.77
C ALA A 110 -10.23 7.59 -1.83
N LEU A 111 -10.46 6.29 -2.09
CA LEU A 111 -11.49 5.87 -3.03
C LEU A 111 -12.87 6.27 -2.55
N GLN A 112 -13.14 6.10 -1.28
CA GLN A 112 -14.43 6.45 -0.72
C GLN A 112 -14.72 7.94 -0.92
N ARG A 113 -13.73 8.78 -0.67
CA ARG A 113 -13.89 10.22 -0.88
C ARG A 113 -14.11 10.55 -2.35
N ARG A 114 -13.37 9.90 -3.23
CA ARG A 114 -13.50 10.16 -4.67
C ARG A 114 -14.86 9.74 -5.19
N LEU A 115 -15.35 8.58 -4.78
CA LEU A 115 -16.65 8.09 -5.21
C LEU A 115 -17.76 8.98 -4.66
N ALA A 116 -17.61 9.50 -3.45
CA ALA A 116 -18.58 10.41 -2.88
C ALA A 116 -18.64 11.73 -3.66
N GLU A 117 -17.49 12.19 -4.16
CA GLU A 117 -17.44 13.41 -4.97
C GLU A 117 -18.14 13.23 -6.31
N ASP A 118 -18.12 12.02 -6.86
CA ASP A 118 -18.73 11.72 -8.14
C ASP A 118 -20.24 11.49 -8.03
N GLU A 119 -20.77 11.37 -6.81
CA GLU A 119 -22.20 11.17 -6.60
C GLU A 119 -22.89 12.49 -6.31
N PRO A 120 -24.14 12.66 -6.74
CA PRO A 120 -24.87 13.86 -6.37
C PRO A 120 -25.10 13.88 -4.86
N PRO A 121 -25.11 15.08 -4.24
CA PRO A 121 -25.34 15.15 -2.80
C PRO A 121 -26.72 14.63 -2.45
N PRO A 122 -26.92 14.10 -1.22
CA PRO A 122 -28.23 13.64 -0.78
C PRO A 122 -29.23 14.76 -0.78
N ILE A 123 -30.44 14.44 -1.17
CA ILE A 123 -31.46 15.44 -1.25
C ILE A 123 -31.85 15.96 0.08
N ASP A 124 -31.92 15.52 0.93
CA ASP A 124 -32.17 16.02 2.03
C ASP A 124 -31.49 16.09 2.96
N GLU A 125 -31.10 16.32 2.98
CA GLU A 125 -30.43 16.48 3.81
C GLU A 125 -30.65 17.46 4.51
N ASP A 126 -31.42 18.01 4.31
CA ASP A 126 -31.69 18.77 4.91
C ASP A 126 -32.37 18.81 5.83
N PRO A 127 -32.53 18.82 5.91
CA PRO A 127 -32.95 18.96 6.66
C PRO A 127 -33.24 19.22 7.45
N GLY A 128 -33.36 19.15 7.28
CA GLY A 128 -33.66 19.34 7.82
C GLY A 128 -33.86 19.70 8.29
N THR A 129 -33.82 19.63 7.67
CA THR A 129 -34.02 19.87 7.89
C THR A 129 -34.36 20.21 8.62
N VAL A 130 -34.50 20.28 8.38
CA VAL A 130 -34.96 20.53 8.90
C VAL A 130 -35.25 20.89 9.91
N TYR A 131 -35.43 20.93 9.95
CA TYR A 131 -35.89 21.25 10.72
C TYR A 131 -35.98 21.55 11.43
#